data_50dd35d38729efcee48b9cca38b1fd9c
#
_entry.id   50dd35d38729efcee48b9cca38b1fd9c
#
_cell.length_a   1.000
_cell.length_b   1.000
_cell.length_c   1.000
_cell.angle_alpha   90.00
_cell.angle_beta   90.00
_cell.angle_gamma   90.00
#
_symmetry.space_group_name_H-M   'P 1'
#
loop_
_entity.id
_entity.type
_entity.pdbx_description
1 polymer ?
#
loop_
_entity_poly.entity_id
_entity_poly.type
_entity_poly.pdbx_seq_one_letter_code
_entity_poly.pdbx_strand_id
1 'polypeptide(L)'
;MEQQTGTFAVKKGLAQMLKGGVIMDVVTPEHARIAEDAGASAVMALERVPADIRANGGVARMSDPDLILKIMDAVTIPVMAKCRIGHFVEAQILEAIGVDYIDESEVLTPADESNHILKHNFKVPFVCGCRNLGEALRRVGEGAAMIRTKGEAGTGDVVEAVRHARTVLGDIRRLTTMADEELMSYAKEIGAPYELVKETKDLGRMPVVNFAAGGVATPADAALMMQLGVDGVFVGSGIFKSGDPARRAAAIVKAVTHYQDASILAEVSKDLGEPMVGRNVSQMPEVERIAGRGW
;
A
#
# COMPACT_ATOMS: atom_id res chain seq x y z
N MET A 1 -28.64 -20.62 -1.34
CA MET A 1 -27.36 -20.36 -0.68
C MET A 1 -27.26 -18.84 -0.53
N GLU A 2 -27.28 -18.33 0.69
CA GLU A 2 -27.00 -16.92 0.94
C GLU A 2 -25.60 -16.61 0.45
N GLN A 3 -25.46 -15.56 -0.33
CA GLN A 3 -24.18 -15.10 -0.84
C GLN A 3 -23.37 -14.60 0.36
N GLN A 4 -22.31 -15.33 0.77
CA GLN A 4 -21.44 -14.90 1.85
C GLN A 4 -20.63 -13.68 1.40
N THR A 5 -21.06 -12.50 1.82
CA THR A 5 -20.34 -11.23 1.58
C THR A 5 -19.58 -10.83 2.84
N GLY A 6 -18.39 -10.26 2.67
CA GLY A 6 -17.63 -9.65 3.77
C GLY A 6 -16.90 -10.63 4.71
N THR A 7 -16.85 -11.93 4.38
CA THR A 7 -15.99 -12.86 5.13
C THR A 7 -14.50 -12.56 4.87
N PHE A 8 -13.62 -12.91 5.81
CA PHE A 8 -12.18 -12.70 5.62
C PHE A 8 -11.64 -13.40 4.36
N ALA A 9 -12.15 -14.60 4.05
CA ALA A 9 -11.79 -15.33 2.84
C ALA A 9 -12.16 -14.56 1.56
N VAL A 10 -13.37 -13.98 1.50
CA VAL A 10 -13.80 -13.14 0.38
C VAL A 10 -12.93 -11.89 0.27
N LYS A 11 -12.67 -11.19 1.37
CA LYS A 11 -11.80 -10.00 1.40
C LYS A 11 -10.38 -10.30 0.93
N LYS A 12 -9.79 -11.42 1.36
CA LYS A 12 -8.48 -11.90 0.85
C LYS A 12 -8.53 -12.19 -0.65
N GLY A 13 -9.60 -12.82 -1.14
CA GLY A 13 -9.78 -13.12 -2.55
C GLY A 13 -9.85 -11.86 -3.41
N LEU A 14 -10.59 -10.84 -2.97
CA LEU A 14 -10.65 -9.53 -3.64
C LEU A 14 -9.26 -8.88 -3.72
N ALA A 15 -8.52 -8.85 -2.61
CA ALA A 15 -7.16 -8.30 -2.59
C ALA A 15 -6.20 -9.09 -3.50
N GLN A 16 -6.33 -10.43 -3.55
CA GLN A 16 -5.52 -11.29 -4.41
C GLN A 16 -5.72 -10.99 -5.92
N MET A 17 -6.89 -10.50 -6.33
CA MET A 17 -7.15 -10.12 -7.72
C MET A 17 -6.29 -8.95 -8.20
N LEU A 18 -5.76 -8.13 -7.29
CA LEU A 18 -4.91 -6.98 -7.62
C LEU A 18 -3.43 -7.34 -7.77
N LYS A 19 -3.05 -8.60 -7.48
CA LYS A 19 -1.66 -9.06 -7.56
C LYS A 19 -1.07 -8.88 -8.95
N GLY A 20 0.17 -8.39 -8.99
CA GLY A 20 0.89 -8.08 -10.23
C GLY A 20 0.56 -6.70 -10.79
N GLY A 21 -0.27 -5.91 -10.12
CA GLY A 21 -0.74 -4.62 -10.58
C GLY A 21 -0.09 -3.42 -9.93
N VAL A 22 -0.50 -2.26 -10.44
CA VAL A 22 -0.15 -0.93 -9.91
C VAL A 22 -1.42 -0.29 -9.37
N ILE A 23 -1.36 0.20 -8.14
CA ILE A 23 -2.40 1.02 -7.52
C ILE A 23 -1.91 2.45 -7.48
N MET A 24 -2.69 3.40 -8.01
CA MET A 24 -2.26 4.78 -8.15
C MET A 24 -3.04 5.70 -7.22
N ASP A 25 -2.32 6.51 -6.43
CA ASP A 25 -2.93 7.57 -5.61
C ASP A 25 -3.38 8.72 -6.52
N VAL A 26 -4.66 9.05 -6.50
CA VAL A 26 -5.28 10.07 -7.36
C VAL A 26 -6.03 11.12 -6.53
N VAL A 27 -6.04 12.38 -6.99
CA VAL A 27 -6.66 13.49 -6.27
C VAL A 27 -7.76 14.19 -7.07
N THR A 28 -7.97 13.76 -8.31
CA THR A 28 -9.04 14.27 -9.19
C THR A 28 -9.61 13.14 -10.04
N PRO A 29 -10.84 13.29 -10.57
CA PRO A 29 -11.40 12.38 -11.56
C PRO A 29 -10.52 12.23 -12.81
N GLU A 30 -9.82 13.28 -13.22
CA GLU A 30 -8.91 13.23 -14.36
C GLU A 30 -7.67 12.38 -14.07
N HIS A 31 -7.06 12.51 -12.87
CA HIS A 31 -5.98 11.62 -12.44
C HIS A 31 -6.43 10.15 -12.43
N ALA A 32 -7.68 9.89 -12.02
CA ALA A 32 -8.22 8.53 -12.01
C ALA A 32 -8.33 7.95 -13.43
N ARG A 33 -8.79 8.75 -14.42
CA ARG A 33 -8.81 8.34 -15.82
C ARG A 33 -7.43 8.09 -16.38
N ILE A 34 -6.46 8.96 -16.09
CA ILE A 34 -5.05 8.74 -16.48
C ILE A 34 -4.53 7.41 -15.92
N ALA A 35 -4.86 7.11 -14.67
CA ALA A 35 -4.46 5.85 -14.04
C ALA A 35 -5.11 4.62 -14.71
N GLU A 36 -6.42 4.67 -14.98
CA GLU A 36 -7.15 3.60 -15.66
C GLU A 36 -6.64 3.40 -17.09
N ASP A 37 -6.47 4.49 -17.86
CA ASP A 37 -5.94 4.45 -19.23
C ASP A 37 -4.53 3.89 -19.29
N ALA A 38 -3.72 4.11 -18.26
CA ALA A 38 -2.38 3.54 -18.10
C ALA A 38 -2.39 2.05 -17.75
N GLY A 39 -3.54 1.47 -17.35
CA GLY A 39 -3.68 0.09 -16.95
C GLY A 39 -3.47 -0.16 -15.46
N ALA A 40 -3.74 0.81 -14.59
CA ALA A 40 -3.76 0.61 -13.15
C ALA A 40 -4.80 -0.46 -12.76
N SER A 41 -4.48 -1.27 -11.75
CA SER A 41 -5.40 -2.29 -11.22
C SER A 41 -6.46 -1.71 -10.30
N ALA A 42 -6.18 -0.57 -9.68
CA ALA A 42 -7.07 0.19 -8.81
C ALA A 42 -6.52 1.61 -8.64
N VAL A 43 -7.35 2.51 -8.14
CA VAL A 43 -6.94 3.84 -7.70
C VAL A 43 -7.19 4.02 -6.21
N MET A 44 -6.37 4.86 -5.58
CA MET A 44 -6.52 5.31 -4.20
C MET A 44 -6.94 6.78 -4.19
N ALA A 45 -8.18 7.06 -3.82
CA ALA A 45 -8.71 8.41 -3.76
C ALA A 45 -8.13 9.17 -2.56
N LEU A 46 -7.53 10.32 -2.83
CA LEU A 46 -6.94 11.23 -1.85
C LEU A 46 -7.33 12.66 -2.15
N GLU A 47 -7.40 13.49 -1.13
CA GLU A 47 -7.58 14.94 -1.30
C GLU A 47 -6.28 15.62 -1.76
N ARG A 48 -5.14 15.08 -1.31
CA ARG A 48 -3.79 15.53 -1.65
C ARG A 48 -2.84 14.34 -1.74
N VAL A 49 -1.95 14.33 -2.72
CA VAL A 49 -0.91 13.30 -2.77
C VAL A 49 0.04 13.41 -1.56
N PRO A 50 0.70 12.33 -1.14
CA PRO A 50 1.53 12.34 0.06
C PRO A 50 2.60 13.44 0.11
N ALA A 51 3.18 13.84 -1.03
CA ALA A 51 4.13 14.95 -1.09
C ALA A 51 3.50 16.30 -0.68
N ASP A 52 2.25 16.54 -1.08
CA ASP A 52 1.54 17.76 -0.72
C ASP A 52 1.06 17.75 0.74
N ILE A 53 0.70 16.57 1.27
CA ILE A 53 0.41 16.40 2.70
C ILE A 53 1.63 16.79 3.54
N ARG A 54 2.82 16.37 3.14
CA ARG A 54 4.07 16.75 3.83
C ARG A 54 4.36 18.24 3.71
N ALA A 55 4.20 18.81 2.51
CA ALA A 55 4.51 20.22 2.26
C ALA A 55 3.60 21.17 3.04
N ASN A 56 2.33 20.83 3.19
CA ASN A 56 1.34 21.67 3.86
C ASN A 56 1.36 21.50 5.39
N GLY A 57 1.94 20.41 5.91
CA GLY A 57 1.95 20.11 7.34
C GLY A 57 0.55 19.96 7.94
N GLY A 58 0.46 19.97 9.28
CA GLY A 58 -0.80 19.92 10.00
C GLY A 58 -1.47 18.55 10.03
N VAL A 59 -2.78 18.53 10.31
CA VAL A 59 -3.57 17.31 10.44
C VAL A 59 -4.15 16.90 9.09
N ALA A 60 -3.74 15.73 8.59
CA ALA A 60 -4.32 15.09 7.40
C ALA A 60 -5.43 14.11 7.81
N ARG A 61 -6.60 14.22 7.18
CA ARG A 61 -7.83 13.46 7.49
C ARG A 61 -8.32 12.69 6.27
N MET A 62 -9.37 11.89 6.46
CA MET A 62 -10.13 11.29 5.37
C MET A 62 -10.55 12.36 4.34
N SER A 63 -10.50 12.02 3.07
CA SER A 63 -10.94 12.89 1.97
C SER A 63 -12.45 13.12 2.02
N ASP A 64 -12.88 14.25 1.44
CA ASP A 64 -14.29 14.56 1.29
C ASP A 64 -15.02 13.42 0.52
N PRO A 65 -16.12 12.87 1.07
CA PRO A 65 -16.91 11.84 0.39
C PRO A 65 -17.37 12.22 -1.02
N ASP A 66 -17.71 13.49 -1.27
CA ASP A 66 -18.14 13.96 -2.58
C ASP A 66 -17.01 13.88 -3.62
N LEU A 67 -15.78 14.14 -3.22
CA LEU A 67 -14.60 13.93 -4.08
C LEU A 67 -14.39 12.44 -4.39
N ILE A 68 -14.53 11.56 -3.39
CA ILE A 68 -14.38 10.11 -3.57
C ILE A 68 -15.45 9.60 -4.55
N LEU A 69 -16.71 10.00 -4.38
CA LEU A 69 -17.80 9.62 -5.27
C LEU A 69 -17.54 10.08 -6.72
N LYS A 70 -17.05 11.31 -6.94
CA LYS A 70 -16.67 11.79 -8.27
C LYS A 70 -15.55 10.99 -8.90
N ILE A 71 -14.60 10.50 -8.10
CA ILE A 71 -13.54 9.61 -8.59
C ILE A 71 -14.14 8.24 -8.94
N MET A 72 -15.02 7.69 -8.10
CA MET A 72 -15.72 6.41 -8.38
C MET A 72 -16.53 6.48 -9.67
N ASP A 73 -17.23 7.60 -9.92
CA ASP A 73 -18.00 7.81 -11.15
C ASP A 73 -17.13 7.95 -12.41
N ALA A 74 -15.84 8.27 -12.25
CA ALA A 74 -14.94 8.55 -13.36
C ALA A 74 -14.25 7.32 -13.94
N VAL A 75 -14.21 6.20 -13.22
CA VAL A 75 -13.46 4.99 -13.58
C VAL A 75 -14.28 3.72 -13.36
N THR A 76 -13.87 2.62 -14.02
CA THR A 76 -14.49 1.29 -13.86
C THR A 76 -13.64 0.35 -13.00
N ILE A 77 -12.39 0.70 -12.75
CA ILE A 77 -11.50 -0.06 -11.86
C ILE A 77 -11.81 0.23 -10.39
N PRO A 78 -11.45 -0.68 -9.46
CA PRO A 78 -11.71 -0.49 -8.03
C PRO A 78 -11.16 0.83 -7.48
N VAL A 79 -11.92 1.46 -6.58
CA VAL A 79 -11.54 2.68 -5.89
C VAL A 79 -11.33 2.39 -4.40
N MET A 80 -10.15 2.74 -3.92
CA MET A 80 -9.78 2.71 -2.51
C MET A 80 -9.84 4.10 -1.92
N ALA A 81 -10.02 4.20 -0.60
CA ALA A 81 -9.90 5.47 0.12
C ALA A 81 -9.22 5.25 1.48
N LYS A 82 -8.61 6.32 2.03
CA LYS A 82 -7.86 6.26 3.29
C LYS A 82 -8.69 6.75 4.47
N CYS A 83 -8.60 6.01 5.59
CA CYS A 83 -9.00 6.48 6.90
C CYS A 83 -7.79 6.62 7.83
N ARG A 84 -7.91 7.42 8.87
CA ARG A 84 -6.90 7.57 9.91
C ARG A 84 -6.78 6.31 10.76
N ILE A 85 -5.59 5.99 11.23
CA ILE A 85 -5.36 4.87 12.13
C ILE A 85 -6.26 5.01 13.36
N GLY A 86 -7.02 3.94 13.68
CA GLY A 86 -7.96 3.86 14.81
C GLY A 86 -9.31 4.58 14.60
N HIS A 87 -9.48 5.30 13.50
CA HIS A 87 -10.70 6.07 13.26
C HIS A 87 -11.80 5.24 12.60
N PHE A 88 -12.42 4.34 13.36
CA PHE A 88 -13.44 3.43 12.84
C PHE A 88 -14.66 4.14 12.24
N VAL A 89 -14.99 5.38 12.67
CA VAL A 89 -16.12 6.14 12.10
C VAL A 89 -15.80 6.62 10.67
N GLU A 90 -14.56 7.06 10.39
CA GLU A 90 -14.15 7.34 9.01
C GLU A 90 -14.28 6.08 8.13
N ALA A 91 -13.90 4.91 8.63
CA ALA A 91 -14.06 3.65 7.92
C ALA A 91 -15.54 3.30 7.68
N GLN A 92 -16.43 3.56 8.64
CA GLN A 92 -17.88 3.38 8.47
C GLN A 92 -18.45 4.29 7.38
N ILE A 93 -17.98 5.54 7.30
CA ILE A 93 -18.38 6.48 6.25
C ILE A 93 -17.93 5.95 4.90
N LEU A 94 -16.67 5.51 4.77
CA LEU A 94 -16.12 4.98 3.52
C LEU A 94 -16.85 3.71 3.07
N GLU A 95 -17.15 2.79 3.97
CA GLU A 95 -17.95 1.62 3.65
C GLU A 95 -19.37 2.00 3.21
N ALA A 96 -19.99 3.01 3.86
CA ALA A 96 -21.34 3.46 3.52
C ALA A 96 -21.46 4.11 2.13
N ILE A 97 -20.42 4.81 1.67
CA ILE A 97 -20.38 5.38 0.31
C ILE A 97 -19.96 4.37 -0.75
N GLY A 98 -19.59 3.15 -0.37
CA GLY A 98 -19.39 2.02 -1.27
C GLY A 98 -17.99 1.92 -1.88
N VAL A 99 -16.93 2.42 -1.22
CA VAL A 99 -15.56 2.19 -1.72
C VAL A 99 -15.23 0.69 -1.74
N ASP A 100 -14.38 0.27 -2.67
CA ASP A 100 -14.04 -1.14 -2.84
C ASP A 100 -13.02 -1.64 -1.80
N TYR A 101 -12.15 -0.74 -1.29
CA TYR A 101 -11.15 -1.02 -0.25
C TYR A 101 -10.95 0.19 0.64
N ILE A 102 -10.58 -0.04 1.90
CA ILE A 102 -10.18 1.01 2.84
C ILE A 102 -8.72 0.83 3.24
N ASP A 103 -7.90 1.86 3.11
CA ASP A 103 -6.53 1.89 3.62
C ASP A 103 -6.50 2.61 4.97
N GLU A 104 -6.34 1.86 6.06
CA GLU A 104 -6.05 2.43 7.39
C GLU A 104 -4.59 2.85 7.40
N SER A 105 -4.35 4.16 7.23
CA SER A 105 -3.09 4.67 6.72
C SER A 105 -2.34 5.60 7.67
N GLU A 106 -1.06 5.32 7.84
CA GLU A 106 -0.08 6.20 8.51
C GLU A 106 0.18 7.51 7.75
N VAL A 107 -0.18 7.59 6.48
CA VAL A 107 -0.07 8.82 5.67
C VAL A 107 -0.95 9.93 6.25
N LEU A 108 -2.12 9.56 6.75
CA LEU A 108 -2.99 10.46 7.50
C LEU A 108 -2.52 10.57 8.96
N THR A 109 -2.97 11.61 9.65
CA THR A 109 -2.66 11.80 11.07
C THR A 109 -3.42 10.78 11.91
N PRO A 110 -2.77 9.95 12.73
CA PRO A 110 -3.47 8.97 13.57
C PRO A 110 -4.54 9.60 14.46
N ALA A 111 -5.66 8.92 14.63
CA ALA A 111 -6.70 9.28 15.56
C ALA A 111 -6.60 8.54 16.90
N ASP A 112 -5.91 7.38 16.89
CA ASP A 112 -5.62 6.57 18.06
C ASP A 112 -4.12 6.17 18.02
N GLU A 113 -3.42 6.35 19.14
CA GLU A 113 -2.00 6.01 19.25
C GLU A 113 -1.78 4.53 19.60
N SER A 114 -2.79 3.86 20.14
CA SER A 114 -2.67 2.52 20.71
C SER A 114 -3.44 1.46 19.93
N ASN A 115 -4.56 1.84 19.31
CA ASN A 115 -5.47 0.88 18.72
C ASN A 115 -5.65 1.11 17.23
N HIS A 116 -5.64 0.02 16.47
CA HIS A 116 -6.10 -0.03 15.08
C HIS A 116 -7.57 -0.45 15.01
N ILE A 117 -8.19 -0.18 13.87
CA ILE A 117 -9.57 -0.59 13.60
C ILE A 117 -9.67 -2.12 13.63
N LEU A 118 -10.69 -2.68 14.27
CA LEU A 118 -11.05 -4.10 14.16
C LEU A 118 -11.78 -4.34 12.84
N LYS A 119 -11.02 -4.71 11.82
CA LYS A 119 -11.44 -4.80 10.42
C LYS A 119 -12.39 -5.98 10.14
N HIS A 120 -12.47 -6.93 11.08
CA HIS A 120 -13.45 -8.02 11.02
C HIS A 120 -14.90 -7.54 11.09
N ASN A 121 -15.14 -6.34 11.64
CA ASN A 121 -16.46 -5.73 11.75
C ASN A 121 -16.97 -5.12 10.43
N PHE A 122 -16.15 -5.06 9.40
CA PHE A 122 -16.46 -4.45 8.11
C PHE A 122 -16.59 -5.51 7.01
N LYS A 123 -17.40 -5.21 5.99
CA LYS A 123 -17.56 -6.07 4.81
C LYS A 123 -16.49 -5.79 3.75
N VAL A 124 -16.03 -4.55 3.66
CA VAL A 124 -15.01 -4.12 2.71
C VAL A 124 -13.61 -4.60 3.15
N PRO A 125 -12.73 -5.00 2.22
CA PRO A 125 -11.35 -5.35 2.52
C PRO A 125 -10.51 -4.13 2.93
N PHE A 126 -9.62 -4.34 3.91
CA PHE A 126 -8.69 -3.31 4.39
C PHE A 126 -7.26 -3.56 3.91
N VAL A 127 -6.58 -2.44 3.64
CA VAL A 127 -5.14 -2.34 3.39
C VAL A 127 -4.48 -1.71 4.60
N CYS A 128 -3.30 -2.19 5.00
CA CYS A 128 -2.49 -1.58 6.06
C CYS A 128 -1.01 -1.56 5.69
N GLY A 129 -0.29 -0.56 6.19
CA GLY A 129 1.16 -0.47 6.06
C GLY A 129 1.90 -1.29 7.11
N CYS A 130 3.11 -1.75 6.76
CA CYS A 130 4.04 -2.38 7.70
C CYS A 130 5.50 -1.99 7.42
N ARG A 131 6.36 -2.20 8.43
CA ARG A 131 7.82 -2.06 8.34
C ARG A 131 8.55 -3.40 8.51
N ASN A 132 7.90 -4.37 9.14
CA ASN A 132 8.44 -5.70 9.43
C ASN A 132 7.31 -6.73 9.50
N LEU A 133 7.68 -8.01 9.62
CA LEU A 133 6.71 -9.11 9.63
C LEU A 133 5.79 -9.08 10.86
N GLY A 134 6.29 -8.71 12.05
CA GLY A 134 5.46 -8.64 13.25
C GLY A 134 4.33 -7.63 13.12
N GLU A 135 4.65 -6.42 12.64
CA GLU A 135 3.66 -5.38 12.36
C GLU A 135 2.63 -5.85 11.30
N ALA A 136 3.10 -6.47 10.20
CA ALA A 136 2.24 -7.02 9.17
C ALA A 136 1.25 -8.04 9.73
N LEU A 137 1.73 -9.02 10.51
CA LEU A 137 0.89 -10.08 11.05
C LEU A 137 -0.10 -9.57 12.11
N ARG A 138 0.25 -8.51 12.88
CA ARG A 138 -0.74 -7.85 13.76
C ARG A 138 -1.89 -7.24 12.95
N ARG A 139 -1.59 -6.54 11.85
CA ARG A 139 -2.62 -5.96 10.96
C ARG A 139 -3.49 -7.05 10.32
N VAL A 140 -2.89 -8.16 9.90
CA VAL A 140 -3.64 -9.32 9.40
C VAL A 140 -4.53 -9.93 10.50
N GLY A 141 -4.04 -10.04 11.72
CA GLY A 141 -4.81 -10.49 12.88
C GLY A 141 -6.03 -9.62 13.18
N GLU A 142 -5.93 -8.32 12.93
CA GLU A 142 -7.06 -7.37 13.03
C GLU A 142 -8.01 -7.45 11.83
N GLY A 143 -7.68 -8.21 10.79
CA GLY A 143 -8.51 -8.44 9.61
C GLY A 143 -8.09 -7.69 8.35
N ALA A 144 -6.86 -7.17 8.26
CA ALA A 144 -6.33 -6.60 7.01
C ALA A 144 -6.19 -7.70 5.94
N ALA A 145 -6.75 -7.43 4.75
CA ALA A 145 -6.76 -8.34 3.62
C ALA A 145 -5.59 -8.11 2.64
N MET A 146 -4.91 -6.98 2.78
CA MET A 146 -3.73 -6.58 2.03
C MET A 146 -2.75 -5.87 2.96
N ILE A 147 -1.47 -6.15 2.78
CA ILE A 147 -0.38 -5.43 3.43
C ILE A 147 0.42 -4.68 2.37
N ARG A 148 0.96 -3.53 2.73
CA ARG A 148 1.94 -2.79 1.93
C ARG A 148 3.11 -2.34 2.79
N THR A 149 4.26 -2.11 2.18
CA THR A 149 5.33 -1.41 2.90
C THR A 149 4.86 0.01 3.24
N LYS A 150 5.28 0.56 4.37
CA LYS A 150 5.07 1.98 4.68
C LYS A 150 5.97 2.86 3.81
N GLY A 151 7.24 2.48 3.65
CA GLY A 151 8.24 3.34 3.03
C GLY A 151 8.26 4.71 3.69
N GLU A 152 8.59 5.75 2.94
CA GLU A 152 8.33 7.15 3.27
C GLU A 152 7.57 7.80 2.13
N ALA A 153 6.24 7.73 2.19
CA ALA A 153 5.36 8.20 1.13
C ALA A 153 5.57 9.70 0.82
N GLY A 154 5.54 10.05 -0.46
CA GLY A 154 5.69 11.44 -0.92
C GLY A 154 7.12 11.96 -1.01
N THR A 155 8.12 11.12 -0.76
CA THR A 155 9.54 11.53 -0.83
C THR A 155 10.18 11.32 -2.20
N GLY A 156 9.67 10.37 -3.00
CA GLY A 156 10.35 9.94 -4.22
C GLY A 156 11.68 9.20 -3.98
N ASP A 157 11.94 8.81 -2.73
CA ASP A 157 13.10 8.04 -2.29
C ASP A 157 12.63 6.66 -1.84
N VAL A 158 12.99 5.64 -2.61
CA VAL A 158 12.51 4.27 -2.44
C VAL A 158 13.22 3.50 -1.30
N VAL A 159 14.25 4.08 -0.69
CA VAL A 159 15.13 3.38 0.25
C VAL A 159 14.40 2.72 1.42
N GLU A 160 13.40 3.38 2.02
CA GLU A 160 12.64 2.82 3.14
C GLU A 160 11.69 1.71 2.67
N ALA A 161 11.05 1.85 1.50
CA ALA A 161 10.22 0.78 0.93
C ALA A 161 11.05 -0.49 0.66
N VAL A 162 12.27 -0.33 0.12
CA VAL A 162 13.22 -1.44 -0.07
C VAL A 162 13.60 -2.06 1.28
N ARG A 163 13.92 -1.24 2.29
CA ARG A 163 14.26 -1.72 3.63
C ARG A 163 13.13 -2.55 4.23
N HIS A 164 11.90 -2.04 4.21
CA HIS A 164 10.73 -2.72 4.77
C HIS A 164 10.42 -4.02 4.02
N ALA A 165 10.44 -4.01 2.67
CA ALA A 165 10.24 -5.22 1.87
C ALA A 165 11.30 -6.29 2.17
N ARG A 166 12.59 -5.90 2.23
CA ARG A 166 13.69 -6.82 2.56
C ARG A 166 13.57 -7.36 3.97
N THR A 167 13.11 -6.55 4.93
CA THR A 167 12.87 -7.00 6.31
C THR A 167 11.78 -8.05 6.34
N VAL A 168 10.59 -7.76 5.80
CA VAL A 168 9.46 -8.71 5.77
C VAL A 168 9.84 -10.01 5.06
N LEU A 169 10.41 -9.93 3.86
CA LEU A 169 10.80 -11.11 3.07
C LEU A 169 11.98 -11.88 3.70
N GLY A 170 12.88 -11.17 4.38
CA GLY A 170 13.97 -11.77 5.15
C GLY A 170 13.46 -12.55 6.36
N ASP A 171 12.54 -11.96 7.11
CA ASP A 171 11.88 -12.59 8.26
C ASP A 171 11.11 -13.85 7.84
N ILE A 172 10.39 -13.81 6.71
CA ILE A 172 9.69 -14.97 6.15
C ILE A 172 10.69 -16.09 5.81
N ARG A 173 11.80 -15.76 5.11
CA ARG A 173 12.83 -16.77 4.80
C ARG A 173 13.44 -17.38 6.06
N ARG A 174 13.74 -16.58 7.08
CA ARG A 174 14.20 -17.08 8.39
C ARG A 174 13.18 -17.99 9.01
N LEU A 175 11.90 -17.59 9.02
CA LEU A 175 10.80 -18.34 9.61
C LEU A 175 10.62 -19.71 8.96
N THR A 176 10.76 -19.84 7.64
CA THR A 176 10.63 -21.13 6.94
C THR A 176 11.68 -22.16 7.34
N THR A 177 12.80 -21.75 7.92
CA THR A 177 13.90 -22.64 8.36
C THR A 177 13.88 -22.93 9.87
N MET A 178 13.00 -22.28 10.65
CA MET A 178 12.90 -22.50 12.08
C MET A 178 12.25 -23.87 12.40
N ALA A 179 12.65 -24.50 13.51
CA ALA A 179 11.95 -25.64 14.06
C ALA A 179 10.60 -25.23 14.66
N ASP A 180 9.64 -26.16 14.75
CA ASP A 180 8.30 -25.83 15.23
C ASP A 180 8.28 -25.36 16.70
N GLU A 181 9.16 -25.91 17.53
CA GLU A 181 9.32 -25.50 18.93
C GLU A 181 9.85 -24.07 19.11
N GLU A 182 10.48 -23.47 18.08
CA GLU A 182 10.96 -22.11 18.11
C GLU A 182 9.87 -21.06 17.81
N LEU A 183 8.77 -21.48 17.15
CA LEU A 183 7.76 -20.55 16.62
C LEU A 183 7.04 -19.74 17.70
N MET A 184 6.79 -20.33 18.88
CA MET A 184 6.14 -19.61 19.99
C MET A 184 7.04 -18.48 20.52
N SER A 185 8.34 -18.76 20.67
CA SER A 185 9.32 -17.76 21.09
C SER A 185 9.47 -16.64 20.06
N TYR A 186 9.51 -17.01 18.78
CA TYR A 186 9.59 -16.05 17.70
C TYR A 186 8.32 -15.18 17.58
N ALA A 187 7.13 -15.78 17.69
CA ALA A 187 5.87 -15.02 17.71
C ALA A 187 5.84 -13.97 18.83
N LYS A 188 6.33 -14.34 20.02
CA LYS A 188 6.49 -13.43 21.16
C LYS A 188 7.52 -12.32 20.86
N GLU A 189 8.67 -12.68 20.27
CA GLU A 189 9.74 -11.73 19.92
C GLU A 189 9.22 -10.65 18.96
N ILE A 190 8.51 -11.04 17.88
CA ILE A 190 8.00 -10.10 16.89
C ILE A 190 6.64 -9.49 17.25
N GLY A 191 6.03 -9.90 18.37
CA GLY A 191 4.73 -9.43 18.84
C GLY A 191 3.60 -9.75 17.87
N ALA A 192 3.59 -10.95 17.29
CA ALA A 192 2.60 -11.39 16.30
C ALA A 192 1.75 -12.56 16.83
N PRO A 193 0.48 -12.74 16.35
CA PRO A 193 -0.33 -13.91 16.66
C PRO A 193 0.35 -15.20 16.22
N TYR A 194 0.49 -16.15 17.12
CA TYR A 194 1.16 -17.42 16.87
C TYR A 194 0.60 -18.16 15.64
N GLU A 195 -0.72 -18.23 15.49
CA GLU A 195 -1.37 -18.92 14.38
C GLU A 195 -0.98 -18.31 13.02
N LEU A 196 -0.82 -16.99 12.95
CA LEU A 196 -0.38 -16.31 11.73
C LEU A 196 1.11 -16.51 11.46
N VAL A 197 1.93 -16.61 12.50
CA VAL A 197 3.35 -16.98 12.37
C VAL A 197 3.46 -18.38 11.79
N LYS A 198 2.70 -19.34 12.33
CA LYS A 198 2.66 -20.72 11.85
C LYS A 198 2.15 -20.78 10.41
N GLU A 199 1.02 -20.13 10.09
CA GLU A 199 0.48 -20.04 8.72
C GLU A 199 1.51 -19.47 7.75
N THR A 200 2.24 -18.42 8.14
CA THR A 200 3.29 -17.79 7.32
C THR A 200 4.44 -18.74 7.03
N LYS A 201 4.87 -19.51 8.04
CA LYS A 201 5.88 -20.57 7.86
C LYS A 201 5.42 -21.62 6.88
N ASP A 202 4.22 -22.16 7.07
CA ASP A 202 3.66 -23.26 6.27
C ASP A 202 3.47 -22.81 4.79
N LEU A 203 3.06 -21.56 4.57
CA LEU A 203 2.90 -20.95 3.23
C LEU A 203 4.22 -20.53 2.58
N GLY A 204 5.28 -20.29 3.36
CA GLY A 204 6.51 -19.66 2.87
C GLY A 204 6.34 -18.22 2.36
N ARG A 205 5.21 -17.58 2.70
CA ARG A 205 4.84 -16.22 2.29
C ARG A 205 3.81 -15.63 3.25
N MET A 206 3.56 -14.32 3.10
CA MET A 206 2.45 -13.69 3.83
C MET A 206 1.11 -14.39 3.58
N PRO A 207 0.22 -14.47 4.58
CA PRO A 207 -1.15 -15.00 4.39
C PRO A 207 -2.02 -14.17 3.45
N VAL A 208 -1.66 -12.91 3.23
CA VAL A 208 -2.31 -11.95 2.34
C VAL A 208 -1.29 -11.37 1.35
N VAL A 209 -1.74 -10.70 0.30
CA VAL A 209 -0.84 -10.02 -0.65
C VAL A 209 -0.05 -8.91 0.05
N ASN A 210 1.21 -8.76 -0.37
CA ASN A 210 2.15 -7.77 0.18
C ASN A 210 2.69 -6.87 -0.93
N PHE A 211 2.21 -5.65 -1.00
CA PHE A 211 2.60 -4.66 -2.00
C PHE A 211 3.74 -3.76 -1.50
N ALA A 212 4.43 -3.11 -2.41
CA ALA A 212 5.36 -2.03 -2.07
C ALA A 212 4.67 -0.68 -2.16
N ALA A 213 4.96 0.19 -1.20
CA ALA A 213 4.54 1.59 -1.19
C ALA A 213 5.60 2.47 -0.53
N GLY A 214 5.57 3.76 -0.86
CA GLY A 214 6.41 4.78 -0.23
C GLY A 214 7.72 5.05 -0.97
N GLY A 215 7.72 6.11 -1.79
CA GLY A 215 8.91 6.59 -2.48
C GLY A 215 9.15 6.05 -3.88
N VAL A 216 8.31 5.17 -4.42
CA VAL A 216 8.38 4.71 -5.81
C VAL A 216 8.10 5.89 -6.73
N ALA A 217 9.04 6.21 -7.64
CA ALA A 217 8.94 7.39 -8.51
C ALA A 217 9.30 7.08 -9.98
N THR A 218 9.94 5.94 -10.25
CA THR A 218 10.40 5.57 -11.59
C THR A 218 9.98 4.16 -11.98
N PRO A 219 9.96 3.82 -13.28
CA PRO A 219 9.77 2.44 -13.73
C PRO A 219 10.78 1.47 -13.12
N ALA A 220 12.04 1.92 -12.96
CA ALA A 220 13.10 1.11 -12.36
C ALA A 220 12.85 0.83 -10.87
N ASP A 221 12.34 1.81 -10.09
CA ASP A 221 11.95 1.59 -8.69
C ASP A 221 10.84 0.54 -8.58
N ALA A 222 9.81 0.65 -9.43
CA ALA A 222 8.70 -0.30 -9.45
C ALA A 222 9.17 -1.71 -9.80
N ALA A 223 10.01 -1.86 -10.83
CA ALA A 223 10.60 -3.14 -11.21
C ALA A 223 11.52 -3.71 -10.12
N LEU A 224 12.31 -2.86 -9.44
CA LEU A 224 13.12 -3.28 -8.28
C LEU A 224 12.25 -3.91 -7.20
N MET A 225 11.15 -3.29 -6.84
CA MET A 225 10.26 -3.82 -5.81
C MET A 225 9.67 -5.17 -6.23
N MET A 226 9.23 -5.30 -7.49
CA MET A 226 8.73 -6.57 -8.03
C MET A 226 9.80 -7.66 -8.03
N GLN A 227 11.04 -7.36 -8.42
CA GLN A 227 12.17 -8.30 -8.39
C GLN A 227 12.57 -8.71 -6.96
N LEU A 228 12.35 -7.85 -5.96
CA LEU A 228 12.52 -8.22 -4.55
C LEU A 228 11.49 -9.25 -4.08
N GLY A 229 10.34 -9.39 -4.76
CA GLY A 229 9.33 -10.40 -4.49
C GLY A 229 8.04 -9.88 -3.85
N VAL A 230 7.74 -8.58 -3.97
CA VAL A 230 6.42 -8.05 -3.59
C VAL A 230 5.36 -8.41 -4.63
N ASP A 231 4.09 -8.32 -4.25
CA ASP A 231 2.96 -8.73 -5.08
C ASP A 231 2.40 -7.62 -5.99
N GLY A 232 2.93 -6.41 -5.91
CA GLY A 232 2.52 -5.24 -6.69
C GLY A 232 3.05 -3.95 -6.06
N VAL A 233 2.69 -2.80 -6.63
CA VAL A 233 3.18 -1.50 -6.15
C VAL A 233 2.07 -0.47 -6.02
N PHE A 234 2.20 0.43 -5.02
CA PHE A 234 1.46 1.67 -4.92
C PHE A 234 2.35 2.83 -5.37
N VAL A 235 1.82 3.72 -6.19
CA VAL A 235 2.55 4.91 -6.66
C VAL A 235 1.61 6.11 -6.66
N GLY A 236 2.03 7.20 -6.06
CA GLY A 236 1.24 8.45 -6.02
C GLY A 236 2.03 9.64 -6.54
N SER A 237 2.71 10.33 -5.63
CA SER A 237 3.47 11.54 -5.96
C SER A 237 4.49 11.33 -7.09
N GLY A 238 5.08 10.14 -7.20
CA GLY A 238 6.02 9.79 -8.26
C GLY A 238 5.44 9.96 -9.66
N ILE A 239 4.14 9.77 -9.84
CA ILE A 239 3.42 9.98 -11.10
C ILE A 239 2.91 11.41 -11.18
N PHE A 240 2.03 11.82 -10.26
CA PHE A 240 1.23 13.04 -10.39
C PHE A 240 1.96 14.33 -10.02
N LYS A 241 3.19 14.24 -9.52
CA LYS A 241 4.11 15.40 -9.35
C LYS A 241 5.22 15.44 -10.40
N SER A 242 5.14 14.58 -11.43
CA SER A 242 6.05 14.61 -12.59
C SER A 242 5.54 15.53 -13.69
N GLY A 243 6.42 15.85 -14.65
CA GLY A 243 6.08 16.71 -15.79
C GLY A 243 5.13 16.06 -16.80
N ASP A 244 5.06 14.74 -16.86
CA ASP A 244 4.14 13.97 -17.74
C ASP A 244 3.55 12.76 -17.00
N PRO A 245 2.47 12.96 -16.22
CA PRO A 245 1.86 11.90 -15.45
C PRO A 245 1.34 10.72 -16.28
N ALA A 246 0.72 10.97 -17.44
CA ALA A 246 0.14 9.91 -18.26
C ALA A 246 1.21 8.97 -18.81
N ARG A 247 2.30 9.53 -19.36
CA ARG A 247 3.43 8.76 -19.88
C ARG A 247 4.14 7.99 -18.77
N ARG A 248 4.34 8.61 -17.61
CA ARG A 248 4.98 7.98 -16.45
C ARG A 248 4.15 6.86 -15.86
N ALA A 249 2.83 7.04 -15.74
CA ALA A 249 1.89 6.02 -15.31
C ALA A 249 1.98 4.77 -16.20
N ALA A 250 1.86 4.95 -17.52
CA ALA A 250 1.95 3.85 -18.50
C ALA A 250 3.31 3.14 -18.44
N ALA A 251 4.41 3.90 -18.28
CA ALA A 251 5.75 3.35 -18.16
C ALA A 251 5.92 2.49 -16.89
N ILE A 252 5.37 2.94 -15.75
CA ILE A 252 5.40 2.21 -14.48
C ILE A 252 4.58 0.93 -14.56
N VAL A 253 3.37 0.97 -15.12
CA VAL A 253 2.54 -0.23 -15.32
C VAL A 253 3.28 -1.26 -16.19
N LYS A 254 3.87 -0.82 -17.30
CA LYS A 254 4.64 -1.70 -18.19
C LYS A 254 5.87 -2.27 -17.50
N ALA A 255 6.57 -1.48 -16.70
CA ALA A 255 7.70 -1.96 -15.89
C ALA A 255 7.31 -3.00 -14.84
N VAL A 256 6.16 -2.85 -14.18
CA VAL A 256 5.63 -3.85 -13.25
C VAL A 256 5.24 -5.14 -13.97
N THR A 257 4.60 -5.03 -15.14
CA THR A 257 4.20 -6.20 -15.94
C THR A 257 5.41 -6.99 -16.44
N HIS A 258 6.48 -6.29 -16.86
CA HIS A 258 7.68 -6.88 -17.46
C HIS A 258 8.93 -6.69 -16.60
N TYR A 259 8.79 -6.74 -15.29
CA TYR A 259 9.85 -6.37 -14.34
C TYR A 259 11.14 -7.19 -14.45
N GLN A 260 11.12 -8.34 -15.13
CA GLN A 260 12.30 -9.20 -15.35
C GLN A 260 12.98 -8.96 -16.71
N ASP A 261 12.37 -8.17 -17.61
CA ASP A 261 12.92 -7.90 -18.95
C ASP A 261 13.67 -6.56 -18.98
N ALA A 262 14.99 -6.64 -18.87
CA ALA A 262 15.85 -5.46 -18.88
C ALA A 262 15.73 -4.61 -20.15
N SER A 263 15.39 -5.21 -21.30
CA SER A 263 15.24 -4.50 -22.58
C SER A 263 13.98 -3.65 -22.55
N ILE A 264 12.86 -4.20 -22.05
CA ILE A 264 11.62 -3.47 -21.86
C ILE A 264 11.80 -2.38 -20.80
N LEU A 265 12.48 -2.68 -19.69
CA LEU A 265 12.76 -1.70 -18.64
C LEU A 265 13.58 -0.52 -19.19
N ALA A 266 14.59 -0.78 -20.01
CA ALA A 266 15.38 0.26 -20.65
C ALA A 266 14.53 1.13 -21.60
N GLU A 267 13.63 0.52 -22.36
CA GLU A 267 12.72 1.23 -23.28
C GLU A 267 11.74 2.13 -22.55
N VAL A 268 11.04 1.60 -21.53
CA VAL A 268 10.02 2.37 -20.80
C VAL A 268 10.61 3.44 -19.87
N SER A 269 11.90 3.43 -19.66
CA SER A 269 12.58 4.44 -18.83
C SER A 269 13.01 5.70 -19.61
N LYS A 270 12.78 5.74 -20.94
CA LYS A 270 13.19 6.87 -21.79
C LYS A 270 12.14 7.97 -21.82
N ASP A 271 12.63 9.20 -21.93
CA ASP A 271 11.83 10.43 -22.21
C ASP A 271 10.56 10.57 -21.35
N LEU A 272 10.67 10.37 -20.05
CA LEU A 272 9.54 10.42 -19.12
C LEU A 272 9.21 11.85 -18.62
N GLY A 273 9.82 12.89 -19.21
CA GLY A 273 9.70 14.26 -18.73
C GLY A 273 10.38 14.47 -17.37
N GLU A 274 10.18 15.65 -16.81
CA GLU A 274 10.75 16.01 -15.50
C GLU A 274 10.26 15.05 -14.40
N PRO A 275 11.16 14.44 -13.61
CA PRO A 275 10.76 13.64 -12.46
C PRO A 275 10.17 14.53 -11.36
N MET A 276 9.44 13.91 -10.41
CA MET A 276 9.07 14.63 -9.20
C MET A 276 10.32 15.11 -8.46
N VAL A 277 10.23 16.26 -7.81
CA VAL A 277 11.26 16.72 -6.88
C VAL A 277 11.25 15.80 -5.67
N GLY A 278 12.32 15.01 -5.53
CA GLY A 278 12.48 14.07 -4.42
C GLY A 278 12.98 14.73 -3.14
N ARG A 279 12.82 14.01 -2.04
CA ARG A 279 13.34 14.39 -0.72
C ARG A 279 14.12 13.22 -0.13
N ASN A 280 15.42 13.41 0.09
CA ASN A 280 16.27 12.36 0.64
C ASN A 280 15.86 12.02 2.09
N VAL A 281 15.45 10.77 2.32
CA VAL A 281 14.96 10.29 3.62
C VAL A 281 16.05 10.35 4.69
N SER A 282 17.32 10.15 4.34
CA SER A 282 18.42 10.21 5.32
C SER A 282 18.60 11.59 5.96
N GLN A 283 18.15 12.64 5.27
CA GLN A 283 18.21 14.02 5.73
C GLN A 283 16.93 14.50 6.45
N MET A 284 15.89 13.65 6.49
CA MET A 284 14.62 14.01 7.15
C MET A 284 14.72 13.85 8.66
N PRO A 285 14.31 14.88 9.43
CA PRO A 285 14.14 14.75 10.87
C PRO A 285 13.17 13.60 11.21
N GLU A 286 13.41 12.91 12.31
CA GLU A 286 12.56 11.77 12.71
C GLU A 286 11.10 12.17 12.92
N VAL A 287 10.85 13.35 13.44
CA VAL A 287 9.49 13.91 13.64
C VAL A 287 8.69 14.06 12.34
N GLU A 288 9.35 14.17 11.19
CA GLU A 288 8.71 14.27 9.88
C GLU A 288 8.49 12.90 9.22
N ARG A 289 9.09 11.83 9.76
CA ARG A 289 8.92 10.47 9.24
C ARG A 289 7.58 9.91 9.66
N ILE A 290 6.79 9.49 8.68
CA ILE A 290 5.43 8.98 8.94
C ILE A 290 5.38 7.46 9.10
N ALA A 291 6.40 6.74 8.65
CA ALA A 291 6.44 5.27 8.74
C ALA A 291 6.42 4.76 10.20
N GLY A 292 6.81 5.58 11.17
CA GLY A 292 6.75 5.25 12.60
C GLY A 292 5.35 5.25 13.21
N ARG A 293 4.35 5.84 12.53
CA ARG A 293 2.99 5.96 13.05
C ARG A 293 2.29 4.60 13.10
N GLY A 294 1.57 4.35 14.19
CA GLY A 294 0.69 3.19 14.34
C GLY A 294 1.41 1.84 14.17
N TRP A 295 2.50 1.63 14.88
CA TRP A 295 3.25 0.38 14.82
C TRP A 295 2.67 -0.71 15.73
#